data_3b3bfdd12c03d2991785a72c0e714f8f
#
_entry.id   3b3bfdd12c03d2991785a72c0e714f8f
#
_cell.length_a   1.000
_cell.length_b   1.000
_cell.length_c   1.000
_cell.angle_alpha   90.00
_cell.angle_beta   90.00
_cell.angle_gamma   90.00
#
_symmetry.space_group_name_H-M   'P 1'
#
loop_
_entity.id
_entity.type
_entity.pdbx_description
1 polymer ?
#
loop_
_entity_poly.entity_id
_entity_poly.type
_entity_poly.pdbx_seq_one_letter_code
_entity_poly.pdbx_strand_id
1 'polypeptide(L)'
;MSEQPESGTGTSGPVDAPEAPRIGTARASTQRTRRSWLSYALFGVAAVLFAIAIAMYLRDDETSNPIPAAPPGNNQLGHVVAAFEQQDLKPEYARTADRAIGLTEVAQPILIGDTTVYVFIYPDPDQRQRDQDRLDPAALQIVNTRGTPVAEGVPQIIGGSNVLIAVYSDDAELLDSLRTAIEGLN
;
A
#
# COMPACT_ATOMS: atom_id res chain seq x y z
N MET A 1 -42.03 -33.15 -7.74
CA MET A 1 -41.74 -34.46 -7.22
C MET A 1 -40.96 -34.20 -5.97
N SER A 2 -41.60 -34.02 -4.79
CA SER A 2 -42.05 -35.11 -3.90
C SER A 2 -40.82 -35.72 -3.27
N GLU A 3 -40.58 -35.79 -1.99
CA GLU A 3 -41.45 -36.01 -0.83
C GLU A 3 -40.68 -35.74 0.47
N GLN A 4 -41.35 -35.15 1.47
CA GLN A 4 -41.15 -35.48 2.89
C GLN A 4 -41.98 -36.74 3.19
N PRO A 5 -41.74 -37.55 4.19
CA PRO A 5 -42.11 -37.35 5.59
C PRO A 5 -41.13 -38.03 6.57
N GLU A 6 -41.24 -38.15 7.87
CA GLU A 6 -42.25 -38.14 8.93
C GLU A 6 -41.53 -38.07 10.29
N SER A 7 -41.99 -37.37 11.24
CA SER A 7 -42.74 -37.73 12.45
C SER A 7 -42.31 -38.98 13.23
N GLY A 8 -41.85 -38.78 14.46
CA GLY A 8 -41.68 -39.79 15.49
C GLY A 8 -41.93 -39.24 16.89
N THR A 9 -43.16 -39.29 17.29
CA THR A 9 -43.69 -39.06 18.65
C THR A 9 -43.42 -40.28 19.55
N GLY A 10 -43.15 -40.04 20.81
CA GLY A 10 -43.12 -41.08 21.84
C GLY A 10 -42.73 -40.47 23.19
N THR A 11 -43.64 -40.05 23.95
CA THR A 11 -44.48 -40.65 25.00
C THR A 11 -43.77 -40.82 26.35
N SER A 12 -44.19 -39.97 27.27
CA SER A 12 -44.53 -40.09 28.69
C SER A 12 -43.90 -41.16 29.55
N GLY A 13 -43.49 -40.75 30.73
CA GLY A 13 -43.48 -41.55 31.93
C GLY A 13 -42.97 -40.76 33.12
N PRO A 14 -43.80 -40.49 34.11
CA PRO A 14 -43.35 -39.92 35.37
C PRO A 14 -43.04 -41.04 36.35
N VAL A 15 -42.12 -40.86 37.26
CA VAL A 15 -42.16 -41.51 38.58
C VAL A 15 -41.02 -40.96 39.48
N ASP A 16 -41.46 -40.53 40.64
CA ASP A 16 -40.88 -40.50 41.98
C ASP A 16 -39.70 -39.57 42.31
N ALA A 17 -40.11 -38.66 43.15
CA ALA A 17 -39.23 -38.10 44.21
C ALA A 17 -39.03 -39.15 45.30
N PRO A 18 -37.89 -39.16 45.95
CA PRO A 18 -37.88 -38.81 47.36
C PRO A 18 -36.73 -37.92 47.83
N GLU A 19 -37.12 -37.11 48.79
CA GLU A 19 -36.43 -36.72 50.01
C GLU A 19 -35.06 -36.06 49.98
N ALA A 20 -35.10 -34.82 50.45
CA ALA A 20 -33.96 -34.06 50.96
C ALA A 20 -33.33 -34.71 52.20
N PRO A 21 -32.07 -34.45 52.40
CA PRO A 21 -31.60 -34.09 53.74
C PRO A 21 -30.93 -32.71 53.79
N ARG A 22 -31.22 -32.13 54.89
CA ARG A 22 -30.82 -30.78 55.33
C ARG A 22 -29.36 -30.68 55.71
N ILE A 23 -28.90 -29.43 55.63
CA ILE A 23 -27.92 -28.79 56.51
C ILE A 23 -26.43 -28.98 56.14
N GLY A 24 -25.91 -27.89 55.67
CA GLY A 24 -24.50 -27.62 55.66
C GLY A 24 -24.26 -26.11 55.49
N THR A 25 -24.45 -25.35 56.54
CA THR A 25 -23.95 -23.97 56.60
C THR A 25 -22.43 -24.00 56.52
N ALA A 26 -21.88 -23.73 55.37
CA ALA A 26 -20.46 -23.55 55.19
C ALA A 26 -20.20 -22.14 54.68
N ARG A 27 -19.69 -21.32 55.56
CA ARG A 27 -18.85 -20.14 55.42
C ARG A 27 -18.63 -19.68 53.99
N ALA A 28 -19.27 -18.59 53.63
CA ALA A 28 -18.92 -17.77 52.48
C ALA A 28 -17.47 -17.33 52.64
N SER A 29 -16.64 -17.89 51.80
CA SER A 29 -15.21 -17.54 51.73
C SER A 29 -15.04 -16.17 51.13
N THR A 30 -14.39 -15.33 51.83
CA THR A 30 -13.88 -13.99 51.50
C THR A 30 -12.80 -14.02 50.39
N GLN A 31 -13.00 -14.79 49.34
CA GLN A 31 -12.00 -14.97 48.29
C GLN A 31 -12.38 -14.24 46.96
N ARG A 32 -13.49 -13.48 46.96
CA ARG A 32 -14.01 -12.88 45.72
C ARG A 32 -13.45 -11.50 45.38
N THR A 33 -12.78 -10.82 46.29
CA THR A 33 -12.31 -9.42 46.10
C THR A 33 -10.88 -9.28 45.57
N ARG A 34 -10.05 -10.30 45.65
CA ARG A 34 -8.67 -10.24 45.14
C ARG A 34 -8.56 -10.47 43.63
N ARG A 35 -9.53 -11.15 43.01
CA ARG A 35 -9.50 -11.52 41.62
C ARG A 35 -9.85 -10.35 40.66
N SER A 36 -10.67 -9.41 41.15
CA SER A 36 -11.07 -8.24 40.32
C SER A 36 -9.95 -7.21 40.20
N TRP A 37 -9.15 -7.01 41.27
CA TRP A 37 -8.05 -6.02 41.22
C TRP A 37 -6.92 -6.44 40.27
N LEU A 38 -6.59 -7.71 40.20
CA LEU A 38 -5.60 -8.25 39.25
C LEU A 38 -6.06 -8.07 37.80
N SER A 39 -7.36 -8.22 37.52
CA SER A 39 -7.90 -7.99 36.16
C SER A 39 -7.79 -6.51 35.76
N TYR A 40 -8.09 -5.57 36.64
CA TYR A 40 -7.94 -4.14 36.36
C TYR A 40 -6.48 -3.72 36.18
N ALA A 41 -5.56 -4.30 36.96
CA ALA A 41 -4.13 -4.06 36.80
C ALA A 41 -3.62 -4.58 35.45
N LEU A 42 -4.09 -5.76 35.01
CA LEU A 42 -3.72 -6.35 33.73
C LEU A 42 -4.26 -5.52 32.53
N PHE A 43 -5.51 -5.03 32.65
CA PHE A 43 -6.09 -4.13 31.65
C PHE A 43 -5.34 -2.79 31.57
N GLY A 44 -4.92 -2.24 32.69
CA GLY A 44 -4.11 -1.02 32.73
C GLY A 44 -2.76 -1.19 32.01
N VAL A 45 -2.07 -2.29 32.27
CA VAL A 45 -0.79 -2.60 31.57
C VAL A 45 -1.00 -2.82 30.07
N ALA A 46 -2.06 -3.54 29.67
CA ALA A 46 -2.38 -3.76 28.27
C ALA A 46 -2.71 -2.44 27.54
N ALA A 47 -3.44 -1.53 28.18
CA ALA A 47 -3.77 -0.22 27.61
C ALA A 47 -2.51 0.65 27.44
N VAL A 48 -1.58 0.63 28.38
CA VAL A 48 -0.30 1.35 28.28
C VAL A 48 0.56 0.78 27.17
N LEU A 49 0.68 -0.54 27.07
CA LEU A 49 1.45 -1.19 26.00
C LEU A 49 0.83 -0.92 24.60
N PHE A 50 -0.49 -0.89 24.51
CA PHE A 50 -1.20 -0.56 23.28
C PHE A 50 -0.99 0.91 22.88
N ALA A 51 -1.02 1.83 23.84
CA ALA A 51 -0.72 3.25 23.59
C ALA A 51 0.74 3.45 23.14
N ILE A 52 1.70 2.72 23.74
CA ILE A 52 3.11 2.75 23.32
C ILE A 52 3.25 2.16 21.90
N ALA A 53 2.57 1.07 21.60
CA ALA A 53 2.59 0.46 20.25
C ALA A 53 2.01 1.41 19.18
N ILE A 54 0.89 2.09 19.48
CA ILE A 54 0.33 3.12 18.59
C ILE A 54 1.30 4.30 18.45
N ALA A 55 1.90 4.78 19.56
CA ALA A 55 2.85 5.89 19.50
C ALA A 55 4.12 5.52 18.71
N MET A 56 4.60 4.27 18.79
CA MET A 56 5.70 3.77 17.97
C MET A 56 5.27 3.65 16.49
N TYR A 57 4.09 3.11 16.21
CA TYR A 57 3.56 2.99 14.85
C TYR A 57 3.39 4.35 14.17
N LEU A 58 2.86 5.36 14.89
CA LEU A 58 2.73 6.72 14.36
C LEU A 58 4.08 7.46 14.25
N ARG A 59 5.12 6.99 14.91
CA ARG A 59 6.46 7.58 14.87
C ARG A 59 7.33 6.96 13.77
N ASP A 60 7.02 5.74 13.33
CA ASP A 60 7.75 5.06 12.24
C ASP A 60 7.50 5.70 10.86
N ASP A 61 6.43 6.51 10.70
CA ASP A 61 6.17 7.22 9.44
C ASP A 61 7.14 8.40 9.20
N GLU A 62 7.93 8.83 10.20
CA GLU A 62 8.90 9.92 10.05
C GLU A 62 10.36 9.46 9.88
N THR A 63 10.65 8.18 10.01
CA THR A 63 11.97 7.66 9.68
C THR A 63 12.00 7.14 8.24
N SER A 64 11.75 8.01 7.28
CA SER A 64 12.23 7.80 5.93
C SER A 64 13.75 7.68 6.02
N ASN A 65 14.27 6.46 6.06
CA ASN A 65 15.70 6.26 5.87
C ASN A 65 16.07 6.99 4.58
N PRO A 66 16.95 8.00 4.61
CA PRO A 66 17.31 8.71 3.40
C PRO A 66 17.83 7.66 2.40
N ILE A 67 17.17 7.59 1.25
CA ILE A 67 17.61 6.70 0.18
C ILE A 67 19.04 7.13 -0.16
N PRO A 68 20.05 6.24 -0.06
CA PRO A 68 21.41 6.60 -0.38
C PRO A 68 21.46 7.19 -1.80
N ALA A 69 22.24 8.24 -1.99
CA ALA A 69 22.40 8.82 -3.31
C ALA A 69 22.85 7.75 -4.31
N ALA A 70 22.20 7.69 -5.46
CA ALA A 70 22.58 6.76 -6.51
C ALA A 70 23.99 7.08 -7.03
N PRO A 71 24.79 6.06 -7.39
CA PRO A 71 25.92 6.28 -8.25
C PRO A 71 25.46 6.95 -9.56
N PRO A 72 26.26 7.83 -10.16
CA PRO A 72 25.88 8.51 -11.40
C PRO A 72 25.42 7.52 -12.47
N GLY A 73 24.26 7.78 -13.07
CA GLY A 73 23.68 6.93 -14.11
C GLY A 73 22.99 5.64 -13.63
N ASN A 74 22.85 5.43 -12.31
CA ASN A 74 22.25 4.24 -11.72
C ASN A 74 21.06 4.56 -10.81
N ASN A 75 20.22 5.49 -11.21
CA ASN A 75 19.01 5.81 -10.45
C ASN A 75 18.03 4.65 -10.49
N GLN A 76 17.36 4.43 -9.36
CA GLN A 76 16.28 3.49 -9.16
C GLN A 76 14.97 4.25 -8.91
N LEU A 77 13.83 3.55 -8.95
CA LEU A 77 12.53 4.18 -8.75
C LEU A 77 12.43 4.97 -7.44
N GLY A 78 13.03 4.48 -6.36
CA GLY A 78 13.08 5.20 -5.08
C GLY A 78 13.79 6.56 -5.16
N HIS A 79 14.85 6.69 -5.99
CA HIS A 79 15.53 7.97 -6.20
C HIS A 79 14.65 8.96 -6.97
N VAL A 80 13.89 8.47 -7.96
CA VAL A 80 12.92 9.29 -8.72
C VAL A 80 11.80 9.79 -7.81
N VAL A 81 11.25 8.91 -6.98
CA VAL A 81 10.21 9.27 -6.00
C VAL A 81 10.74 10.31 -5.02
N ALA A 82 11.94 10.12 -4.47
CA ALA A 82 12.56 11.10 -3.58
C ALA A 82 12.82 12.45 -4.27
N ALA A 83 13.18 12.44 -5.57
CA ALA A 83 13.35 13.68 -6.35
C ALA A 83 12.02 14.41 -6.56
N PHE A 84 10.92 13.67 -6.77
CA PHE A 84 9.56 14.24 -6.83
C PHE A 84 9.14 14.87 -5.50
N GLU A 85 9.37 14.16 -4.39
CA GLU A 85 9.09 14.69 -3.04
C GLU A 85 9.87 15.98 -2.72
N GLN A 86 11.11 16.11 -3.21
CA GLN A 86 11.90 17.34 -3.08
C GLN A 86 11.32 18.53 -3.83
N GLN A 87 10.46 18.30 -4.80
CA GLN A 87 9.70 19.33 -5.52
C GLN A 87 8.29 19.52 -4.96
N ASP A 88 8.03 19.11 -3.71
CA ASP A 88 6.72 19.15 -3.06
C ASP A 88 5.61 18.36 -3.79
N LEU A 89 5.98 17.51 -4.73
CA LEU A 89 5.07 16.56 -5.36
C LEU A 89 4.79 15.43 -4.37
N LYS A 90 3.57 14.89 -4.41
CA LYS A 90 3.14 13.76 -3.55
C LYS A 90 2.97 12.51 -4.41
N PRO A 91 4.06 11.79 -4.70
CA PRO A 91 4.01 10.61 -5.55
C PRO A 91 3.37 9.43 -4.81
N GLU A 92 2.45 8.75 -5.49
CA GLU A 92 1.87 7.50 -5.01
C GLU A 92 2.16 6.37 -6.01
N TYR A 93 2.58 5.22 -5.52
CA TYR A 93 2.85 4.07 -6.39
C TYR A 93 1.56 3.48 -6.94
N ALA A 94 1.46 3.38 -8.26
CA ALA A 94 0.44 2.57 -8.87
C ALA A 94 0.81 1.07 -8.78
N ARG A 95 -0.21 0.21 -8.72
CA ARG A 95 -0.04 -1.21 -8.38
C ARG A 95 0.48 -2.08 -9.52
N THR A 96 0.47 -1.62 -10.76
CA THR A 96 0.82 -2.42 -11.95
C THR A 96 1.78 -1.67 -12.83
N ALA A 97 2.80 -2.39 -13.30
CA ALA A 97 3.68 -1.88 -14.34
C ALA A 97 2.99 -1.97 -15.72
N ASP A 98 3.19 -0.98 -16.56
CA ASP A 98 2.66 -0.89 -17.90
C ASP A 98 3.78 -1.06 -18.96
N ARG A 99 3.43 -1.25 -20.21
CA ARG A 99 4.39 -1.34 -21.33
C ARG A 99 4.24 -0.13 -22.24
N ALA A 100 5.34 0.38 -22.72
CA ALA A 100 5.34 1.39 -23.76
C ALA A 100 5.73 0.76 -25.10
N ILE A 101 4.90 0.95 -26.11
CA ILE A 101 5.22 0.55 -27.48
C ILE A 101 6.23 1.56 -28.02
N GLY A 102 7.41 1.08 -28.40
CA GLY A 102 8.50 1.93 -28.91
C GLY A 102 9.63 2.18 -27.90
N LEU A 103 9.49 1.75 -26.65
CA LEU A 103 10.56 1.78 -25.65
C LEU A 103 10.95 0.37 -25.22
N THR A 104 12.21 0.20 -24.79
CA THR A 104 12.72 -1.11 -24.35
C THR A 104 12.36 -1.41 -22.91
N GLU A 105 12.19 -0.38 -22.08
CA GLU A 105 11.95 -0.52 -20.65
C GLU A 105 10.46 -0.51 -20.32
N VAL A 106 10.15 -1.08 -19.16
CA VAL A 106 8.79 -1.16 -18.63
C VAL A 106 8.44 0.14 -17.91
N ALA A 107 7.26 0.67 -18.15
CA ALA A 107 6.74 1.84 -17.44
C ALA A 107 6.34 1.49 -16.01
N GLN A 108 6.83 2.27 -15.06
CA GLN A 108 6.37 2.27 -13.68
C GLN A 108 5.45 3.49 -13.48
N PRO A 109 4.13 3.31 -13.43
CA PRO A 109 3.22 4.43 -13.25
C PRO A 109 3.28 4.94 -11.79
N ILE A 110 3.41 6.25 -11.66
CA ILE A 110 3.37 7.00 -10.41
C ILE A 110 2.24 8.01 -10.52
N LEU A 111 1.37 8.06 -9.53
CA LEU A 111 0.31 9.05 -9.43
C LEU A 111 0.83 10.29 -8.71
N ILE A 112 0.56 11.46 -9.28
CA ILE A 112 0.79 12.76 -8.65
C ILE A 112 -0.52 13.53 -8.75
N GLY A 113 -1.27 13.56 -7.66
CA GLY A 113 -2.66 14.02 -7.69
C GLY A 113 -3.50 13.15 -8.63
N ASP A 114 -4.13 13.79 -9.64
CA ASP A 114 -4.93 13.10 -10.65
C ASP A 114 -4.13 12.73 -11.91
N THR A 115 -2.83 13.04 -11.96
CA THR A 115 -1.99 12.81 -13.13
C THR A 115 -1.13 11.56 -12.94
N THR A 116 -1.11 10.69 -13.95
CA THR A 116 -0.20 9.54 -13.98
C THR A 116 1.08 9.90 -14.74
N VAL A 117 2.21 9.74 -14.07
CA VAL A 117 3.56 9.88 -14.63
C VAL A 117 4.12 8.48 -14.85
N TYR A 118 4.50 8.16 -16.07
CA TYR A 118 5.09 6.88 -16.43
C TYR A 118 6.60 6.98 -16.40
N VAL A 119 7.24 6.28 -15.48
CA VAL A 119 8.68 6.31 -15.24
C VAL A 119 9.34 5.09 -15.88
N PHE A 120 10.34 5.29 -16.71
CA PHE A 120 11.18 4.26 -17.32
C PHE A 120 12.58 4.38 -16.78
N ILE A 121 13.10 3.28 -16.22
CA ILE A 121 14.44 3.23 -15.65
C ILE A 121 15.30 2.32 -16.50
N TYR A 122 16.32 2.89 -17.08
CA TYR A 122 17.26 2.21 -17.96
C TYR A 122 18.47 1.66 -17.20
N PRO A 123 19.11 0.60 -17.69
CA PRO A 123 20.36 0.11 -17.11
C PRO A 123 21.49 1.15 -17.13
N ASP A 124 21.48 2.02 -18.15
CA ASP A 124 22.48 3.08 -18.32
C ASP A 124 21.92 4.29 -19.08
N PRO A 125 22.55 5.49 -18.93
CA PRO A 125 22.12 6.70 -19.62
C PRO A 125 22.19 6.63 -21.15
N ASP A 126 23.13 5.87 -21.71
CA ASP A 126 23.32 5.77 -23.15
C ASP A 126 22.15 4.99 -23.79
N GLN A 127 21.65 3.96 -23.12
CA GLN A 127 20.47 3.24 -23.58
C GLN A 127 19.24 4.14 -23.53
N ARG A 128 19.05 4.88 -22.44
CA ARG A 128 17.97 5.87 -22.32
C ARG A 128 18.05 6.89 -23.48
N GLN A 129 19.23 7.43 -23.75
CA GLN A 129 19.42 8.41 -24.81
C GLN A 129 19.08 7.83 -26.19
N ARG A 130 19.56 6.61 -26.49
CA ARG A 130 19.24 5.93 -27.79
C ARG A 130 17.75 5.74 -27.98
N ASP A 131 17.02 5.37 -26.93
CA ASP A 131 15.57 5.20 -27.01
C ASP A 131 14.87 6.53 -27.15
N GLN A 132 15.29 7.55 -26.40
CA GLN A 132 14.74 8.90 -26.50
C GLN A 132 14.95 9.51 -27.90
N ASP A 133 16.13 9.35 -28.51
CA ASP A 133 16.44 9.90 -29.85
C ASP A 133 15.62 9.25 -30.96
N ARG A 134 15.14 8.03 -30.75
CA ARG A 134 14.30 7.28 -31.69
C ARG A 134 12.82 7.44 -31.46
N LEU A 135 12.46 7.95 -30.29
CA LEU A 135 11.07 8.03 -29.87
C LEU A 135 10.33 9.12 -30.64
N ASP A 136 9.25 8.74 -31.29
CA ASP A 136 8.22 9.68 -31.75
C ASP A 136 7.16 9.79 -30.64
N PRO A 137 7.06 10.92 -29.92
CA PRO A 137 6.07 11.07 -28.86
C PRO A 137 4.63 10.88 -29.35
N ALA A 138 4.33 11.21 -30.61
CA ALA A 138 3.00 11.03 -31.18
C ALA A 138 2.65 9.56 -31.46
N ALA A 139 3.66 8.70 -31.60
CA ALA A 139 3.51 7.26 -31.80
C ALA A 139 3.62 6.46 -30.49
N LEU A 140 4.01 7.07 -29.39
CA LEU A 140 4.15 6.41 -28.09
C LEU A 140 2.78 5.99 -27.57
N GLN A 141 2.61 4.70 -27.35
CA GLN A 141 1.43 4.14 -26.71
C GLN A 141 1.81 3.39 -25.44
N ILE A 142 1.23 3.80 -24.33
CA ILE A 142 1.36 3.07 -23.06
C ILE A 142 0.15 2.16 -22.92
N VAL A 143 0.43 0.87 -22.73
CA VAL A 143 -0.59 -0.18 -22.64
C VAL A 143 -0.44 -0.95 -21.34
N ASN A 144 -1.56 -1.33 -20.77
CA ASN A 144 -1.57 -2.20 -19.60
C ASN A 144 -1.17 -3.65 -19.97
N THR A 145 -1.12 -4.52 -18.97
CA THR A 145 -0.77 -5.95 -19.14
C THR A 145 -1.70 -6.71 -20.10
N ARG A 146 -2.89 -6.15 -20.40
CA ARG A 146 -3.86 -6.72 -21.34
C ARG A 146 -3.73 -6.15 -22.76
N GLY A 147 -2.78 -5.23 -22.98
CA GLY A 147 -2.58 -4.56 -24.26
C GLY A 147 -3.57 -3.42 -24.53
N THR A 148 -4.32 -2.98 -23.52
CA THR A 148 -5.25 -1.85 -23.66
C THR A 148 -4.50 -0.55 -23.40
N PRO A 149 -4.63 0.50 -24.26
CA PRO A 149 -4.08 1.82 -23.99
C PRO A 149 -4.60 2.36 -22.65
N VAL A 150 -3.70 2.94 -21.85
CA VAL A 150 -4.01 3.49 -20.53
C VAL A 150 -3.92 5.01 -20.47
N ALA A 151 -3.44 5.63 -21.56
CA ALA A 151 -3.39 7.08 -21.71
C ALA A 151 -3.70 7.45 -23.16
N GLU A 152 -4.26 8.63 -23.37
CA GLU A 152 -4.61 9.18 -24.66
C GLU A 152 -3.90 10.53 -24.88
N GLY A 153 -3.62 10.86 -26.13
CA GLY A 153 -2.93 12.08 -26.51
C GLY A 153 -1.44 11.91 -26.75
N VAL A 154 -0.72 13.03 -26.85
CA VAL A 154 0.73 13.07 -27.04
C VAL A 154 1.39 13.40 -25.71
N PRO A 155 2.22 12.52 -25.17
CA PRO A 155 2.87 12.79 -23.89
C PRO A 155 4.00 13.83 -24.02
N GLN A 156 4.25 14.53 -22.94
CA GLN A 156 5.50 15.25 -22.73
C GLN A 156 6.56 14.24 -22.26
N ILE A 157 7.73 14.28 -22.90
CA ILE A 157 8.85 13.38 -22.62
C ILE A 157 9.95 14.18 -21.94
N ILE A 158 10.36 13.76 -20.75
CA ILE A 158 11.43 14.38 -19.97
C ILE A 158 12.45 13.28 -19.63
N GLY A 159 13.71 13.53 -19.96
CA GLY A 159 14.80 12.58 -19.69
C GLY A 159 15.95 13.20 -18.94
N GLY A 160 16.55 12.42 -18.03
CA GLY A 160 17.72 12.79 -17.27
C GLY A 160 18.42 11.56 -16.70
N SER A 161 19.75 11.58 -16.63
CA SER A 161 20.53 10.42 -16.17
C SER A 161 20.09 9.13 -16.90
N ASN A 162 19.78 8.07 -16.19
CA ASN A 162 19.22 6.81 -16.73
C ASN A 162 17.69 6.72 -16.64
N VAL A 163 16.99 7.85 -16.46
CA VAL A 163 15.54 7.91 -16.29
C VAL A 163 14.88 8.67 -17.44
N LEU A 164 13.78 8.14 -17.95
CA LEU A 164 12.87 8.80 -18.87
C LEU A 164 11.48 8.82 -18.24
N ILE A 165 10.78 9.93 -18.35
CA ILE A 165 9.35 9.98 -17.96
C ILE A 165 8.49 10.40 -19.14
N ALA A 166 7.28 9.85 -19.19
CA ALA A 166 6.21 10.27 -20.09
C ALA A 166 5.01 10.70 -19.26
N VAL A 167 4.48 11.88 -19.53
CA VAL A 167 3.34 12.45 -18.82
C VAL A 167 2.34 13.04 -19.80
N TYR A 168 1.07 12.70 -19.63
CA TYR A 168 -0.05 13.20 -20.42
C TYR A 168 -0.74 14.32 -19.65
N SER A 169 -0.12 15.50 -19.63
CA SER A 169 -0.63 16.67 -18.94
C SER A 169 -0.16 17.94 -19.64
N ASP A 170 -1.01 18.95 -19.65
CA ASP A 170 -0.72 20.31 -20.11
C ASP A 170 -0.46 21.28 -18.95
N ASP A 171 -0.40 20.76 -17.71
CA ASP A 171 -0.10 21.56 -16.52
C ASP A 171 1.38 21.96 -16.50
N ALA A 172 1.63 23.23 -16.80
CA ALA A 172 2.98 23.77 -16.94
C ALA A 172 3.76 23.75 -15.61
N GLU A 173 3.09 23.93 -14.47
CA GLU A 173 3.74 23.92 -13.15
C GLU A 173 4.18 22.50 -12.78
N LEU A 174 3.32 21.52 -12.99
CA LEU A 174 3.66 20.11 -12.82
C LEU A 174 4.82 19.71 -13.73
N LEU A 175 4.78 20.09 -15.01
CA LEU A 175 5.82 19.75 -15.99
C LEU A 175 7.17 20.35 -15.62
N ASP A 176 7.20 21.59 -15.10
CA ASP A 176 8.44 22.25 -14.67
C ASP A 176 9.02 21.60 -13.41
N SER A 177 8.17 21.26 -12.45
CA SER A 177 8.58 20.51 -11.24
C SER A 177 9.14 19.12 -11.60
N LEU A 178 8.47 18.39 -12.51
CA LEU A 178 8.95 17.09 -12.99
C LEU A 178 10.29 17.21 -13.72
N ARG A 179 10.46 18.26 -14.55
CA ARG A 179 11.73 18.51 -15.26
C ARG A 179 12.85 18.78 -14.26
N THR A 180 12.62 19.67 -13.30
CA THR A 180 13.60 19.99 -12.25
C THR A 180 14.00 18.75 -11.45
N ALA A 181 13.04 17.91 -11.10
CA ALA A 181 13.30 16.66 -10.38
C ALA A 181 14.18 15.69 -11.20
N ILE A 182 13.88 15.51 -12.48
CA ILE A 182 14.60 14.55 -13.34
C ILE A 182 15.99 15.08 -13.74
N GLU A 183 16.14 16.37 -13.99
CA GLU A 183 17.44 17.02 -14.26
C GLU A 183 18.35 17.02 -13.02
N GLY A 184 17.79 16.99 -11.83
CA GLY A 184 18.51 16.85 -10.56
C GLY A 184 19.06 15.44 -10.27
N LEU A 185 18.66 14.43 -11.04
CA LEU A 185 19.19 13.07 -10.92
C LEU A 185 20.60 12.97 -11.52
N ASN A 186 21.50 12.34 -10.78
CA ASN A 186 22.91 12.17 -11.20
C ASN A 186 23.13 10.89 -12.02
#